data_875644cf9081020873b7fbc6d1ec241d
#
_entry.id   875644cf9081020873b7fbc6d1ec241d
#
_cell.length_a   1.000
_cell.length_b   1.000
_cell.length_c   1.000
_cell.angle_alpha   90.00
_cell.angle_beta   90.00
_cell.angle_gamma   90.00
#
_symmetry.space_group_name_H-M   'P 1'
#
loop_
_entity.id
_entity.type
_entity.pdbx_description
1 polymer ?
#
loop_
_entity_poly.entity_id
_entity_poly.type
_entity_poly.pdbx_seq_one_letter_code
_entity_poly.pdbx_strand_id
1 'polypeptide(L)'
;MTDQEPVAGRDRSARDRDAAHAAQRRGARTAERARAGRNDKLRKLAFGGIVVAVLAVGSYLAFGDFLRRPADAAASGVIDVQSSMAGFTPSEIDVTAGQTVTLKWWTQDAAMHLKNGVHTMVSPDLGLSESLPAESTRIVTWTVPDKAGTYDVWCETCCGGKDAPQMHGKIVVKPASASVGAPVG
;
A
#
# COMPACT_ATOMS: atom_id res chain seq x y z
N MET A 1 -95.08 27.31 -26.55
CA MET A 1 -94.30 26.13 -26.96
C MET A 1 -92.86 26.56 -26.92
N THR A 2 -92.17 26.25 -25.89
CA THR A 2 -90.75 26.56 -25.70
C THR A 2 -89.99 25.22 -25.68
N ASP A 3 -89.25 25.01 -26.80
CA ASP A 3 -88.34 23.89 -26.92
C ASP A 3 -87.13 24.06 -25.99
N GLN A 4 -87.06 23.22 -24.94
CA GLN A 4 -85.86 23.04 -24.17
C GLN A 4 -85.03 21.93 -24.80
N GLU A 5 -83.93 22.33 -25.50
CA GLU A 5 -82.92 21.39 -25.94
C GLU A 5 -82.20 20.75 -24.80
N PRO A 6 -81.82 19.48 -24.92
CA PRO A 6 -81.25 18.74 -23.78
C PRO A 6 -79.76 19.13 -23.51
N VAL A 7 -79.50 19.66 -22.33
CA VAL A 7 -78.16 20.06 -21.81
C VAL A 7 -77.24 18.88 -21.58
N ALA A 8 -77.63 17.63 -21.83
CA ALA A 8 -76.92 16.39 -21.50
C ALA A 8 -75.68 16.12 -22.33
N GLY A 9 -75.47 16.76 -23.50
CA GLY A 9 -74.29 16.47 -24.35
C GLY A 9 -73.01 17.22 -23.97
N ARG A 10 -73.16 18.40 -23.38
CA ARG A 10 -72.00 19.23 -23.00
C ARG A 10 -71.22 18.70 -21.77
N ASP A 11 -71.95 18.08 -20.92
CA ASP A 11 -71.32 17.54 -19.63
C ASP A 11 -70.45 16.29 -19.88
N ARG A 12 -70.79 15.45 -20.85
CA ARG A 12 -69.96 14.27 -21.22
C ARG A 12 -68.64 14.68 -21.86
N SER A 13 -68.66 15.65 -22.80
CA SER A 13 -67.39 16.08 -23.45
C SER A 13 -66.44 16.83 -22.51
N ALA A 14 -66.93 17.43 -21.45
CA ALA A 14 -66.10 18.03 -20.42
C ALA A 14 -65.45 16.94 -19.54
N ARG A 15 -66.23 15.94 -19.12
CA ARG A 15 -65.73 14.80 -18.31
C ARG A 15 -64.69 13.97 -19.07
N ASP A 16 -64.86 13.73 -20.35
CA ASP A 16 -63.91 13.00 -21.20
C ASP A 16 -62.59 13.77 -21.35
N ARG A 17 -62.65 15.11 -21.50
CA ARG A 17 -61.43 15.94 -21.49
C ARG A 17 -60.69 15.94 -20.18
N ASP A 18 -61.43 16.04 -19.07
CA ASP A 18 -60.80 16.00 -17.75
C ASP A 18 -60.19 14.62 -17.43
N ALA A 19 -60.85 13.55 -17.89
CA ALA A 19 -60.29 12.18 -17.76
C ALA A 19 -59.02 12.01 -18.61
N ALA A 20 -58.99 12.54 -19.84
CA ALA A 20 -57.81 12.53 -20.71
C ALA A 20 -56.65 13.32 -20.10
N HIS A 21 -56.91 14.52 -19.57
CA HIS A 21 -55.91 15.33 -18.90
C HIS A 21 -55.39 14.65 -17.60
N ALA A 22 -56.24 13.99 -16.84
CA ALA A 22 -55.85 13.24 -15.64
C ALA A 22 -55.00 12.04 -16.01
N ALA A 23 -55.31 11.31 -17.08
CA ALA A 23 -54.51 10.20 -17.59
C ALA A 23 -53.12 10.66 -18.08
N GLN A 24 -53.08 11.79 -18.80
CA GLN A 24 -51.83 12.37 -19.27
C GLN A 24 -50.91 12.81 -18.11
N ARG A 25 -51.47 13.46 -17.08
CA ARG A 25 -50.73 13.84 -15.87
C ARG A 25 -50.21 12.63 -15.07
N ARG A 26 -50.98 11.54 -15.00
CA ARG A 26 -50.55 10.29 -14.38
C ARG A 26 -49.37 9.65 -15.13
N GLY A 27 -49.45 9.60 -16.46
CA GLY A 27 -48.36 9.11 -17.32
C GLY A 27 -47.10 9.92 -17.19
N ALA A 28 -47.17 11.25 -17.14
CA ALA A 28 -46.03 12.13 -16.92
C ALA A 28 -45.36 11.88 -15.58
N ARG A 29 -46.15 11.78 -14.51
CA ARG A 29 -45.61 11.50 -13.13
C ARG A 29 -44.95 10.12 -13.02
N THR A 30 -45.47 9.10 -13.69
CA THR A 30 -44.84 7.76 -13.68
C THR A 30 -43.55 7.74 -14.47
N ALA A 31 -43.48 8.42 -15.62
CA ALA A 31 -42.27 8.57 -16.41
C ALA A 31 -41.18 9.35 -15.66
N GLU A 32 -41.57 10.40 -14.95
CA GLU A 32 -40.63 11.20 -14.12
C GLU A 32 -40.07 10.40 -12.95
N ARG A 33 -40.94 9.65 -12.25
CA ARG A 33 -40.48 8.73 -11.16
C ARG A 33 -39.54 7.63 -11.68
N ALA A 34 -39.81 7.08 -12.86
CA ALA A 34 -38.95 6.06 -13.47
C ALA A 34 -37.56 6.64 -13.84
N ARG A 35 -37.53 7.88 -14.34
CA ARG A 35 -36.30 8.61 -14.66
C ARG A 35 -35.50 8.92 -13.38
N ALA A 36 -36.17 9.42 -12.33
CA ALA A 36 -35.57 9.72 -11.05
C ALA A 36 -34.93 8.46 -10.40
N GLY A 37 -35.66 7.33 -10.40
CA GLY A 37 -35.15 6.06 -9.85
C GLY A 37 -33.94 5.49 -10.62
N ARG A 38 -33.90 5.69 -11.96
CA ARG A 38 -32.75 5.28 -12.78
C ARG A 38 -31.53 6.14 -12.52
N ASN A 39 -31.70 7.45 -12.38
CA ASN A 39 -30.63 8.38 -12.08
C ASN A 39 -30.05 8.13 -10.66
N ASP A 40 -30.89 7.77 -9.69
CA ASP A 40 -30.43 7.45 -8.34
C ASP A 40 -29.56 6.17 -8.30
N LYS A 41 -29.98 5.13 -9.05
CA LYS A 41 -29.19 3.91 -9.21
C LYS A 41 -27.84 4.18 -9.87
N LEU A 42 -27.82 4.98 -10.95
CA LEU A 42 -26.58 5.37 -11.63
C LEU A 42 -25.67 6.19 -10.73
N ARG A 43 -26.20 7.11 -9.92
CA ARG A 43 -25.43 7.88 -8.94
C ARG A 43 -24.81 6.97 -7.86
N LYS A 44 -25.55 6.02 -7.34
CA LYS A 44 -25.05 5.05 -6.36
C LYS A 44 -23.95 4.16 -6.93
N LEU A 45 -24.10 3.70 -8.17
CA LEU A 45 -23.06 2.91 -8.87
C LEU A 45 -21.82 3.75 -9.15
N ALA A 46 -21.99 5.00 -9.62
CA ALA A 46 -20.86 5.90 -9.85
C ALA A 46 -20.11 6.23 -8.56
N PHE A 47 -20.84 6.53 -7.48
CA PHE A 47 -20.23 6.77 -6.15
C PHE A 47 -19.50 5.54 -5.63
N GLY A 48 -20.11 4.35 -5.71
CA GLY A 48 -19.46 3.08 -5.33
C GLY A 48 -18.18 2.83 -6.13
N GLY A 49 -18.21 3.07 -7.44
CA GLY A 49 -17.03 2.95 -8.32
C GLY A 49 -15.90 3.91 -7.92
N ILE A 50 -16.22 5.16 -7.60
CA ILE A 50 -15.23 6.14 -7.13
C ILE A 50 -14.61 5.71 -5.80
N VAL A 51 -15.42 5.25 -4.84
CA VAL A 51 -14.91 4.78 -3.53
C VAL A 51 -13.95 3.61 -3.71
N VAL A 52 -14.31 2.62 -4.53
CA VAL A 52 -13.44 1.46 -4.82
C VAL A 52 -12.15 1.91 -5.49
N ALA A 53 -12.21 2.82 -6.46
CA ALA A 53 -11.02 3.34 -7.13
C ALA A 53 -10.09 4.10 -6.16
N VAL A 54 -10.64 4.93 -5.27
CA VAL A 54 -9.87 5.65 -4.26
C VAL A 54 -9.21 4.68 -3.26
N LEU A 55 -9.94 3.65 -2.81
CA LEU A 55 -9.38 2.62 -1.94
C LEU A 55 -8.30 1.80 -2.63
N ALA A 56 -8.47 1.45 -3.90
CA ALA A 56 -7.47 0.72 -4.68
C ALA A 56 -6.19 1.55 -4.88
N VAL A 57 -6.33 2.83 -5.24
CA VAL A 57 -5.19 3.76 -5.37
C VAL A 57 -4.54 4.01 -4.02
N GLY A 58 -5.32 4.23 -2.96
CA GLY A 58 -4.80 4.40 -1.60
C GLY A 58 -4.04 3.18 -1.11
N SER A 59 -4.56 1.98 -1.34
CA SER A 59 -3.87 0.73 -1.03
C SER A 59 -2.60 0.56 -1.87
N TYR A 60 -2.64 0.88 -3.16
CA TYR A 60 -1.46 0.81 -4.02
C TYR A 60 -0.36 1.80 -3.58
N LEU A 61 -0.72 3.03 -3.19
CA LEU A 61 0.23 4.01 -2.69
C LEU A 61 0.77 3.66 -1.29
N ALA A 62 -0.06 3.06 -0.42
CA ALA A 62 0.35 2.67 0.93
C ALA A 62 1.17 1.38 0.98
N PHE A 63 0.88 0.43 0.10
CA PHE A 63 1.49 -0.91 0.10
C PHE A 63 2.32 -1.20 -1.15
N GLY A 64 2.31 -0.33 -2.16
CA GLY A 64 3.05 -0.53 -3.41
C GLY A 64 4.55 -0.64 -3.19
N ASP A 65 5.11 0.14 -2.26
CA ASP A 65 6.52 0.06 -1.90
C ASP A 65 6.84 -1.20 -1.08
N PHE A 66 5.88 -1.70 -0.29
CA PHE A 66 6.03 -2.97 0.43
C PHE A 66 6.03 -4.18 -0.53
N LEU A 67 5.29 -4.11 -1.63
CA LEU A 67 5.27 -5.16 -2.65
C LEU A 67 6.42 -5.03 -3.66
N ARG A 68 7.01 -3.85 -3.80
CA ARG A 68 8.27 -3.65 -4.49
C ARG A 68 9.42 -4.01 -3.55
N ARG A 69 9.59 -5.29 -3.24
CA ARG A 69 10.88 -5.77 -2.74
C ARG A 69 11.93 -5.34 -3.75
N PRO A 70 12.95 -4.60 -3.36
CA PRO A 70 14.03 -4.24 -4.26
C PRO A 70 14.86 -5.51 -4.57
N ALA A 71 14.36 -6.33 -5.50
CA ALA A 71 15.20 -7.34 -6.15
C ALA A 71 16.40 -6.69 -6.85
N ASP A 72 16.33 -5.37 -7.09
CA ASP A 72 17.36 -4.61 -7.82
C ASP A 72 18.45 -4.02 -6.90
N ALA A 73 18.26 -3.98 -5.59
CA ALA A 73 19.32 -3.50 -4.67
C ALA A 73 20.55 -4.41 -4.69
N ALA A 74 20.35 -5.70 -4.92
CA ALA A 74 21.46 -6.64 -5.07
C ALA A 74 22.27 -6.43 -6.35
N ALA A 75 21.70 -5.84 -7.40
CA ALA A 75 22.38 -5.56 -8.66
C ALA A 75 23.25 -4.30 -8.60
N SER A 76 22.92 -3.32 -7.77
CA SER A 76 23.70 -2.08 -7.60
C SER A 76 24.81 -2.17 -6.56
N GLY A 77 24.88 -3.25 -5.80
CA GLY A 77 25.85 -3.42 -4.70
C GLY A 77 25.62 -2.51 -3.49
N VAL A 78 24.58 -1.66 -3.52
CA VAL A 78 24.21 -0.78 -2.38
C VAL A 78 22.86 -1.18 -1.84
N ILE A 79 22.81 -1.50 -0.56
CA ILE A 79 21.57 -1.86 0.16
C ILE A 79 21.20 -0.70 1.08
N ASP A 80 20.00 -0.12 0.88
CA ASP A 80 19.48 0.96 1.73
C ASP A 80 18.78 0.35 2.94
N VAL A 81 19.22 0.72 4.13
CA VAL A 81 18.70 0.20 5.41
C VAL A 81 18.37 1.35 6.33
N GLN A 82 17.13 1.43 6.76
CA GLN A 82 16.70 2.35 7.80
C GLN A 82 16.65 1.63 9.15
N SER A 83 17.16 2.27 10.19
CA SER A 83 16.87 1.91 11.59
C SER A 83 15.90 2.91 12.20
N SER A 84 14.96 2.40 12.99
CA SER A 84 14.02 3.21 13.77
C SER A 84 13.70 2.54 15.10
N MET A 85 12.93 3.22 15.94
CA MET A 85 12.38 2.64 17.17
C MET A 85 11.48 1.42 16.94
N ALA A 86 11.06 1.18 15.69
CA ALA A 86 10.27 0.03 15.25
C ALA A 86 11.14 -1.11 14.67
N GLY A 87 12.45 -0.93 14.56
CA GLY A 87 13.40 -1.92 14.02
C GLY A 87 14.04 -1.51 12.70
N PHE A 88 14.42 -2.50 11.90
CA PHE A 88 15.07 -2.32 10.62
C PHE A 88 14.07 -2.33 9.46
N THR A 89 14.34 -1.51 8.46
CA THR A 89 13.59 -1.51 7.19
C THR A 89 14.59 -1.51 6.02
N PRO A 90 14.63 -2.54 5.17
CA PRO A 90 13.87 -3.79 5.28
C PRO A 90 14.28 -4.63 6.52
N SER A 91 13.35 -5.42 7.04
CA SER A 91 13.62 -6.34 8.16
C SER A 91 14.33 -7.62 7.73
N GLU A 92 14.46 -7.85 6.43
CA GLU A 92 15.18 -8.97 5.84
C GLU A 92 16.04 -8.46 4.67
N ILE A 93 17.32 -8.83 4.67
CA ILE A 93 18.32 -8.43 3.69
C ILE A 93 18.86 -9.70 3.03
N ASP A 94 18.69 -9.79 1.71
CA ASP A 94 19.23 -10.87 0.89
C ASP A 94 20.64 -10.49 0.38
N VAL A 95 21.63 -11.34 0.62
CA VAL A 95 23.01 -11.19 0.15
C VAL A 95 23.57 -12.53 -0.36
N THR A 96 24.69 -12.51 -1.06
CA THR A 96 25.36 -13.72 -1.57
C THR A 96 26.63 -13.98 -0.76
N ALA A 97 26.90 -15.22 -0.46
CA ALA A 97 28.13 -15.66 0.21
C ALA A 97 29.39 -15.16 -0.54
N GLY A 98 30.36 -14.63 0.19
CA GLY A 98 31.59 -14.05 -0.35
C GLY A 98 31.42 -12.69 -1.03
N GLN A 99 30.21 -12.18 -1.20
CA GLN A 99 29.97 -10.88 -1.81
C GLN A 99 30.41 -9.73 -0.90
N THR A 100 31.06 -8.70 -1.47
CA THR A 100 31.22 -7.43 -0.78
C THR A 100 30.02 -6.55 -1.08
N VAL A 101 29.31 -6.16 -0.05
CA VAL A 101 28.11 -5.30 -0.15
C VAL A 101 28.36 -3.96 0.52
N THR A 102 27.68 -2.95 0.05
CA THR A 102 27.65 -1.61 0.65
C THR A 102 26.27 -1.38 1.24
N LEU A 103 26.21 -1.14 2.54
CA LEU A 103 25.01 -0.75 3.24
C LEU A 103 24.98 0.78 3.35
N LYS A 104 23.95 1.41 2.81
CA LYS A 104 23.60 2.79 3.14
C LYS A 104 22.65 2.74 4.31
N TRP A 105 23.19 2.89 5.50
CA TRP A 105 22.42 2.77 6.74
C TRP A 105 22.12 4.14 7.33
N TRP A 106 20.85 4.40 7.66
CA TRP A 106 20.41 5.72 8.09
C TRP A 106 19.28 5.66 9.13
N THR A 107 19.10 6.75 9.87
CA THR A 107 18.02 6.95 10.83
C THR A 107 17.58 8.41 10.89
N GLN A 108 16.30 8.62 11.23
CA GLN A 108 15.74 9.93 11.55
C GLN A 108 15.44 10.07 13.06
N ASP A 109 15.74 9.05 13.86
CA ASP A 109 15.47 9.08 15.29
C ASP A 109 16.39 10.07 15.99
N ALA A 110 15.79 10.92 16.84
CA ALA A 110 16.52 11.89 17.64
C ALA A 110 17.27 11.22 18.80
N ALA A 111 18.41 11.76 19.18
CA ALA A 111 19.30 11.21 20.20
C ALA A 111 18.61 10.93 21.55
N MET A 112 17.60 11.73 21.90
CA MET A 112 16.85 11.58 23.15
C MET A 112 16.05 10.27 23.24
N HIS A 113 15.78 9.64 22.11
CA HIS A 113 15.05 8.36 22.02
C HIS A 113 15.98 7.13 22.01
N LEU A 114 17.28 7.35 21.93
CA LEU A 114 18.28 6.29 21.78
C LEU A 114 19.19 6.22 23.00
N LYS A 115 19.46 5.00 23.48
CA LYS A 115 20.47 4.79 24.50
C LYS A 115 21.85 5.18 23.94
N ASN A 116 22.54 6.08 24.59
CA ASN A 116 23.79 6.66 24.14
C ASN A 116 23.72 7.42 22.79
N GLY A 117 22.51 7.77 22.32
CA GLY A 117 22.32 8.52 21.08
C GLY A 117 22.64 7.76 19.79
N VAL A 118 22.65 6.43 19.82
CA VAL A 118 23.03 5.59 18.67
C VAL A 118 22.10 4.41 18.49
N HIS A 119 21.89 4.01 17.23
CA HIS A 119 21.49 2.65 16.87
C HIS A 119 22.72 1.75 16.73
N THR A 120 22.54 0.45 16.90
CA THR A 120 23.56 -0.55 16.58
C THR A 120 23.01 -1.58 15.60
N MET A 121 23.88 -2.17 14.81
CA MET A 121 23.59 -3.31 13.94
C MET A 121 24.57 -4.42 14.26
N VAL A 122 24.11 -5.42 14.98
CA VAL A 122 24.96 -6.48 15.53
C VAL A 122 24.52 -7.84 15.01
N SER A 123 25.46 -8.57 14.41
CA SER A 123 25.33 -9.98 14.01
C SER A 123 26.70 -10.65 14.16
N PRO A 124 27.02 -11.24 15.33
CA PRO A 124 28.34 -11.83 15.59
C PRO A 124 28.70 -12.95 14.62
N ASP A 125 27.71 -13.76 14.23
CA ASP A 125 27.92 -14.88 13.30
C ASP A 125 28.33 -14.41 11.90
N LEU A 126 28.03 -13.14 11.55
CA LEU A 126 28.43 -12.50 10.32
C LEU A 126 29.60 -11.54 10.49
N GLY A 127 30.16 -11.42 11.73
CA GLY A 127 31.21 -10.45 12.03
C GLY A 127 30.75 -8.98 11.85
N LEU A 128 29.44 -8.71 11.95
CA LEU A 128 28.86 -7.38 11.78
C LEU A 128 28.63 -6.76 13.15
N SER A 129 29.25 -5.59 13.41
CA SER A 129 29.09 -4.82 14.65
C SER A 129 29.33 -3.35 14.35
N GLU A 130 28.26 -2.65 14.02
CA GLU A 130 28.31 -1.26 13.58
C GLU A 130 27.41 -0.37 14.44
N SER A 131 27.74 0.93 14.52
CA SER A 131 26.95 1.93 15.22
C SER A 131 26.59 3.09 14.32
N LEU A 132 25.38 3.64 14.47
CA LEU A 132 24.84 4.76 13.71
C LEU A 132 24.38 5.84 14.68
N PRO A 133 24.98 7.03 14.67
CA PRO A 133 24.47 8.17 15.45
C PRO A 133 23.04 8.56 15.06
N ALA A 134 22.32 9.17 16.00
CA ALA A 134 21.01 9.74 15.76
C ALA A 134 21.04 10.68 14.55
N GLU A 135 19.93 10.77 13.82
CA GLU A 135 19.68 11.69 12.71
C GLU A 135 20.82 11.68 11.66
N SER A 136 21.40 10.50 11.40
CA SER A 136 22.56 10.39 10.51
C SER A 136 22.41 9.30 9.45
N THR A 137 23.35 9.31 8.51
CA THR A 137 23.54 8.28 7.49
C THR A 137 24.98 7.80 7.53
N ARG A 138 25.20 6.49 7.45
CA ARG A 138 26.51 5.87 7.37
C ARG A 138 26.58 4.90 6.20
N ILE A 139 27.73 4.88 5.54
CA ILE A 139 28.05 3.88 4.53
C ILE A 139 28.93 2.82 5.21
N VAL A 140 28.45 1.58 5.21
CA VAL A 140 29.16 0.42 5.74
C VAL A 140 29.47 -0.52 4.60
N THR A 141 30.75 -0.77 4.35
CA THR A 141 31.18 -1.80 3.39
C THR A 141 31.53 -3.06 4.18
N TRP A 142 30.93 -4.15 3.80
CA TRP A 142 31.05 -5.41 4.52
C TRP A 142 31.16 -6.59 3.54
N THR A 143 32.08 -7.51 3.82
CA THR A 143 32.23 -8.76 3.06
C THR A 143 31.45 -9.87 3.76
N VAL A 144 30.47 -10.40 3.05
CA VAL A 144 29.59 -11.47 3.53
C VAL A 144 30.40 -12.76 3.70
N PRO A 145 30.34 -13.45 4.82
CA PRO A 145 30.98 -14.74 4.99
C PRO A 145 30.50 -15.79 3.96
N ASP A 146 31.36 -16.75 3.64
CA ASP A 146 31.09 -17.79 2.64
C ASP A 146 30.07 -18.85 3.08
N LYS A 147 29.49 -18.70 4.26
CA LYS A 147 28.53 -19.64 4.83
C LYS A 147 27.11 -19.22 4.55
N ALA A 148 26.43 -19.92 3.65
CA ALA A 148 25.01 -19.71 3.39
C ALA A 148 24.15 -20.04 4.62
N GLY A 149 23.08 -19.27 4.84
CA GLY A 149 22.17 -19.44 5.97
C GLY A 149 21.34 -18.19 6.25
N THR A 150 20.48 -18.26 7.25
CA THR A 150 19.75 -17.11 7.76
C THR A 150 20.34 -16.73 9.11
N TYR A 151 20.73 -15.48 9.24
CA TYR A 151 21.40 -14.93 10.41
C TYR A 151 20.55 -13.83 11.02
N ASP A 152 20.54 -13.80 12.34
CA ASP A 152 19.87 -12.76 13.10
C ASP A 152 20.74 -11.50 13.18
N VAL A 153 20.11 -10.35 13.10
CA VAL A 153 20.75 -9.05 13.31
C VAL A 153 19.85 -8.23 14.24
N TRP A 154 20.44 -7.50 15.18
CA TRP A 154 19.66 -6.74 16.16
C TRP A 154 20.30 -5.41 16.51
N CYS A 155 19.48 -4.52 17.11
CA CYS A 155 19.95 -3.30 17.73
C CYS A 155 20.11 -3.51 19.24
N GLU A 156 21.34 -3.44 19.78
CA GLU A 156 21.58 -3.61 21.23
C GLU A 156 21.23 -2.37 22.05
N THR A 157 21.32 -1.20 21.45
CA THR A 157 21.13 0.09 22.14
C THR A 157 19.71 0.63 22.04
N CYS A 158 18.84 -0.04 21.26
CA CYS A 158 17.47 0.36 21.07
C CYS A 158 16.53 -0.33 22.06
N CYS A 159 15.35 0.17 22.23
CA CYS A 159 14.20 -0.26 23.05
C CYS A 159 14.15 -1.74 23.49
N GLY A 160 15.00 -2.13 24.44
CA GLY A 160 15.07 -3.50 24.96
C GLY A 160 16.23 -4.35 24.41
N GLY A 161 16.96 -3.84 23.42
CA GLY A 161 18.13 -4.55 22.88
C GLY A 161 17.78 -5.89 22.23
N LYS A 162 18.66 -6.86 22.42
CA LYS A 162 18.52 -8.23 21.87
C LYS A 162 17.26 -8.96 22.35
N ASP A 163 16.70 -8.59 23.50
CA ASP A 163 15.52 -9.26 24.05
C ASP A 163 14.21 -8.71 23.48
N ALA A 164 14.27 -7.67 22.66
CA ALA A 164 13.11 -7.03 22.05
C ALA A 164 12.90 -7.51 20.61
N PRO A 165 11.89 -8.35 20.34
CA PRO A 165 11.68 -8.95 19.00
C PRO A 165 11.57 -7.93 17.86
N GLN A 166 11.04 -6.73 18.14
CA GLN A 166 10.92 -5.66 17.16
C GLN A 166 12.28 -5.06 16.74
N MET A 167 13.33 -5.26 17.55
CA MET A 167 14.68 -4.76 17.28
C MET A 167 15.52 -5.74 16.46
N HIS A 168 14.91 -6.81 15.96
CA HIS A 168 15.56 -7.82 15.14
C HIS A 168 15.25 -7.63 13.65
N GLY A 169 16.22 -8.02 12.85
CA GLY A 169 16.10 -8.25 11.41
C GLY A 169 16.79 -9.57 11.05
N LYS A 170 16.78 -9.89 9.77
CA LYS A 170 17.42 -11.09 9.23
C LYS A 170 18.32 -10.75 8.07
N ILE A 171 19.46 -11.43 7.99
CA ILE A 171 20.32 -11.43 6.82
C ILE A 171 20.32 -12.84 6.24
N VAL A 172 19.79 -12.98 5.04
CA VAL A 172 19.73 -14.26 4.31
C VAL A 172 20.92 -14.32 3.37
N VAL A 173 21.91 -15.14 3.72
CA VAL A 173 23.10 -15.38 2.89
C VAL A 173 22.78 -16.54 1.94
N LYS A 174 22.65 -16.22 0.65
CA LYS A 174 22.45 -17.20 -0.41
C LYS A 174 23.79 -17.81 -0.81
N PRO A 175 23.85 -19.08 -1.22
CA PRO A 175 25.10 -19.67 -1.72
C PRO A 175 25.62 -18.88 -2.94
N ALA A 176 26.93 -18.72 -3.02
CA ALA A 176 27.53 -18.20 -4.24
C ALA A 176 27.12 -19.09 -5.42
N SER A 177 26.58 -18.51 -6.49
CA SER A 177 26.31 -19.26 -7.72
C SER A 177 27.65 -19.80 -8.19
N ALA A 178 27.79 -21.13 -8.27
CA ALA A 178 28.94 -21.71 -8.92
C ALA A 178 28.98 -21.13 -10.36
N SER A 179 29.99 -20.34 -10.66
CA SER A 179 30.25 -19.97 -12.03
C SER A 179 30.40 -21.27 -12.82
N VAL A 180 29.42 -21.59 -13.65
CA VAL A 180 29.55 -22.69 -14.62
C VAL A 180 30.74 -22.32 -15.47
N GLY A 181 31.90 -22.88 -15.15
CA GLY A 181 33.11 -22.74 -15.94
C GLY A 181 32.78 -23.15 -17.35
N ALA A 182 32.88 -22.21 -18.30
CA ALA A 182 32.79 -22.55 -19.70
C ALA A 182 33.83 -23.65 -19.95
N PRO A 183 33.49 -24.76 -20.62
CA PRO A 183 34.47 -25.74 -21.01
C PRO A 183 35.48 -25.08 -21.94
N VAL A 184 36.74 -25.06 -21.52
CA VAL A 184 37.85 -24.68 -22.39
C VAL A 184 37.97 -25.82 -23.39
N GLY A 185 37.43 -25.61 -24.61
CA GLY A 185 37.61 -26.47 -25.75
C GLY A 185 38.85 -26.05 -26.58
#